data_4335da4f9d70660252b1b08572d5c35e
#
_entry.id   4335da4f9d70660252b1b08572d5c35e
#
_cell.length_a   1.000
_cell.length_b   1.000
_cell.length_c   1.000
_cell.angle_alpha   90.00
_cell.angle_beta   90.00
_cell.angle_gamma   90.00
#
_symmetry.space_group_name_H-M   'P 1'
#
loop_
_entity.id
_entity.type
_entity.pdbx_description
1 polymer ?
#
loop_
_entity_poly.entity_id
_entity_poly.type
_entity_poly.pdbx_seq_one_letter_code
_entity_poly.pdbx_strand_id
1 'polypeptide(L)'
;MHRLFSYLEKIRLSKSINYPVFAELCRKEKVFGLDKIFKAEHEGAQRYRVEILDEIQFNELLLRFAESGGRVAAAKTGNSHRESVGASYLLRRSLPLWQPELVWLPADRTVPAVAGKTAVVLENLENFHHFDKMSALLHQWQPENAWDAADWLFGAGNQISNALNRAYLAQYGAVYCLFDWDIGGLQIFRNLQAMLPETAVRFVLPAEPEQYLMQSNRLLSLQQRSKLSELRGMSSETDRLIAAMQSTDKVLEQEIYLI
;
A
#
# COMPACT_ATOMS: atom_id res chain seq x y z
N MET A 1 -12.04 -4.87 -10.17
CA MET A 1 -12.51 -6.17 -10.71
C MET A 1 -12.69 -7.14 -9.57
N HIS A 2 -13.88 -7.70 -9.40
CA HIS A 2 -14.17 -8.65 -8.32
C HIS A 2 -13.29 -9.90 -8.46
N ARG A 3 -12.66 -10.37 -7.36
CA ARG A 3 -11.72 -11.49 -7.41
C ARG A 3 -12.37 -12.78 -7.97
N LEU A 4 -13.63 -13.03 -7.64
CA LEU A 4 -14.39 -14.15 -8.16
C LEU A 4 -14.61 -14.04 -9.66
N PHE A 5 -14.92 -12.83 -10.18
CA PHE A 5 -15.04 -12.59 -11.61
C PHE A 5 -13.75 -12.96 -12.37
N SER A 6 -12.59 -12.60 -11.81
CA SER A 6 -11.29 -12.99 -12.42
C SER A 6 -11.11 -14.52 -12.51
N TYR A 7 -11.64 -15.28 -11.56
CA TYR A 7 -11.64 -16.74 -11.64
C TYR A 7 -12.63 -17.25 -12.69
N LEU A 8 -13.84 -16.72 -12.75
CA LEU A 8 -14.84 -17.06 -13.76
C LEU A 8 -14.35 -16.78 -15.18
N GLU A 9 -13.70 -15.64 -15.40
CA GLU A 9 -13.06 -15.32 -16.68
C GLU A 9 -11.96 -16.33 -17.07
N LYS A 10 -11.14 -16.77 -16.11
CA LYS A 10 -10.14 -17.81 -16.36
C LYS A 10 -10.79 -19.14 -16.75
N ILE A 11 -11.88 -19.54 -16.08
CA ILE A 11 -12.66 -20.73 -16.38
C ILE A 11 -13.23 -20.62 -17.81
N ARG A 12 -13.84 -19.48 -18.15
CA ARG A 12 -14.38 -19.21 -19.50
C ARG A 12 -13.31 -19.36 -20.58
N LEU A 13 -12.07 -18.93 -20.28
CA LEU A 13 -10.93 -19.03 -21.18
C LEU A 13 -10.21 -20.39 -21.08
N SER A 14 -10.80 -21.39 -20.47
CA SER A 14 -10.23 -22.74 -20.24
C SER A 14 -8.84 -22.72 -19.58
N LYS A 15 -8.53 -21.69 -18.78
CA LYS A 15 -7.27 -21.55 -18.02
C LYS A 15 -7.38 -22.27 -16.70
N SER A 16 -6.32 -22.95 -16.28
CA SER A 16 -6.22 -23.58 -14.96
C SER A 16 -6.33 -22.56 -13.83
N ILE A 17 -7.02 -22.93 -12.77
CA ILE A 17 -7.22 -22.10 -11.57
C ILE A 17 -6.84 -22.85 -10.30
N ASN A 18 -6.69 -22.13 -9.19
CA ASN A 18 -6.67 -22.73 -7.85
C ASN A 18 -8.14 -22.95 -7.41
N TYR A 19 -8.68 -24.15 -7.68
CA TYR A 19 -10.08 -24.48 -7.41
C TYR A 19 -10.47 -24.44 -5.93
N PRO A 20 -9.64 -24.89 -4.96
CA PRO A 20 -9.92 -24.72 -3.54
C PRO A 20 -10.15 -23.25 -3.13
N VAL A 21 -9.30 -22.34 -3.61
CA VAL A 21 -9.46 -20.90 -3.34
C VAL A 21 -10.71 -20.35 -4.02
N PHE A 22 -11.00 -20.77 -5.26
CA PHE A 22 -12.22 -20.39 -5.97
C PHE A 22 -13.48 -20.84 -5.21
N ALA A 23 -13.52 -22.11 -4.76
CA ALA A 23 -14.64 -22.64 -4.00
C ALA A 23 -14.87 -21.92 -2.66
N GLU A 24 -13.78 -21.54 -1.98
CA GLU A 24 -13.88 -20.73 -0.76
C GLU A 24 -14.42 -19.30 -1.05
N LEU A 25 -13.99 -18.67 -2.13
CA LEU A 25 -14.54 -17.39 -2.56
C LEU A 25 -16.04 -17.51 -2.87
N CYS A 26 -16.46 -18.55 -3.59
CA CYS A 26 -17.86 -18.83 -3.87
C CYS A 26 -18.68 -18.98 -2.59
N ARG A 27 -18.18 -19.76 -1.60
CA ARG A 27 -18.83 -19.92 -0.31
C ARG A 27 -19.00 -18.59 0.44
N LYS A 28 -17.96 -17.72 0.42
CA LYS A 28 -18.02 -16.36 1.03
C LYS A 28 -19.07 -15.49 0.37
N GLU A 29 -19.27 -15.64 -0.94
CA GLU A 29 -20.28 -14.93 -1.72
C GLU A 29 -21.65 -15.63 -1.75
N LYS A 30 -21.83 -16.67 -0.91
CA LYS A 30 -23.08 -17.46 -0.82
C LYS A 30 -23.49 -18.08 -2.16
N VAL A 31 -22.52 -18.52 -2.94
CA VAL A 31 -22.72 -19.35 -4.14
C VAL A 31 -22.55 -20.79 -3.73
N PHE A 32 -23.61 -21.59 -3.86
CA PHE A 32 -23.67 -22.99 -3.47
C PHE A 32 -23.94 -23.86 -4.69
N GLY A 33 -23.79 -25.20 -4.54
CA GLY A 33 -24.05 -26.14 -5.62
C GLY A 33 -23.02 -26.10 -6.75
N LEU A 34 -21.75 -25.82 -6.41
CA LEU A 34 -20.66 -25.70 -7.41
C LEU A 34 -20.45 -26.98 -8.21
N ASP A 35 -20.74 -28.12 -7.64
CA ASP A 35 -20.69 -29.47 -8.25
C ASP A 35 -21.71 -29.65 -9.39
N LYS A 36 -22.77 -28.86 -9.40
CA LYS A 36 -23.76 -28.83 -10.47
C LYS A 36 -23.36 -27.91 -11.62
N ILE A 37 -22.55 -26.88 -11.31
CA ILE A 37 -22.13 -25.85 -12.27
C ILE A 37 -20.78 -26.20 -12.88
N PHE A 38 -19.89 -26.83 -12.11
CA PHE A 38 -18.51 -27.05 -12.48
C PHE A 38 -18.05 -28.49 -12.18
N LYS A 39 -17.22 -29.03 -13.07
CA LYS A 39 -16.39 -30.19 -12.83
C LYS A 39 -14.93 -29.76 -12.83
N ALA A 40 -14.22 -30.05 -11.74
CA ALA A 40 -12.82 -29.65 -11.58
C ALA A 40 -11.92 -30.89 -11.70
N GLU A 41 -10.96 -30.87 -12.62
CA GLU A 41 -9.96 -31.91 -12.84
C GLU A 41 -8.58 -31.39 -12.41
N HIS A 42 -7.90 -32.14 -11.54
CA HIS A 42 -6.60 -31.76 -11.01
C HIS A 42 -5.51 -31.91 -12.07
N GLU A 43 -4.72 -30.83 -12.32
CA GLU A 43 -3.62 -30.81 -13.29
C GLU A 43 -2.21 -30.80 -12.66
N GLY A 44 -2.13 -30.82 -11.34
CA GLY A 44 -0.88 -30.79 -10.56
C GLY A 44 -0.73 -29.55 -9.68
N ALA A 45 0.09 -29.66 -8.63
CA ALA A 45 0.20 -28.67 -7.56
C ALA A 45 -1.19 -28.26 -7.01
N GLN A 46 -1.58 -26.99 -7.11
CA GLN A 46 -2.93 -26.53 -6.74
C GLN A 46 -3.72 -26.03 -7.96
N ARG A 47 -3.38 -26.55 -9.15
CA ARG A 47 -4.02 -26.15 -10.40
C ARG A 47 -5.06 -27.16 -10.83
N TYR A 48 -6.20 -26.66 -11.28
CA TYR A 48 -7.33 -27.43 -11.75
C TYR A 48 -7.83 -26.84 -13.06
N ARG A 49 -8.10 -27.71 -14.03
CA ARG A 49 -8.93 -27.37 -15.17
C ARG A 49 -10.38 -27.52 -14.75
N VAL A 50 -11.19 -26.52 -15.07
CA VAL A 50 -12.59 -26.48 -14.68
C VAL A 50 -13.46 -26.51 -15.93
N GLU A 51 -14.30 -27.54 -16.06
CA GLU A 51 -15.32 -27.68 -17.08
C GLU A 51 -16.63 -27.08 -16.58
N ILE A 52 -17.33 -26.36 -17.44
CA ILE A 52 -18.65 -25.78 -17.14
C ILE A 52 -19.69 -26.83 -17.48
N LEU A 53 -20.47 -27.28 -16.49
CA LEU A 53 -21.55 -28.26 -16.64
C LEU A 53 -22.90 -27.58 -16.92
N ASP A 54 -23.10 -26.37 -16.38
CA ASP A 54 -24.32 -25.58 -16.54
C ASP A 54 -23.95 -24.15 -17.01
N GLU A 55 -24.06 -23.95 -18.31
CA GLU A 55 -23.77 -22.66 -18.96
C GLU A 55 -24.72 -21.54 -18.54
N ILE A 56 -25.96 -21.85 -18.18
CA ILE A 56 -26.95 -20.84 -17.77
C ILE A 56 -26.52 -20.27 -16.39
N GLN A 57 -26.33 -21.17 -15.41
CA GLN A 57 -25.89 -20.73 -14.08
C GLN A 57 -24.50 -20.10 -14.11
N PHE A 58 -23.60 -20.57 -14.96
CA PHE A 58 -22.29 -19.96 -15.14
C PHE A 58 -22.40 -18.52 -15.67
N ASN A 59 -23.24 -18.28 -16.68
CA ASN A 59 -23.45 -16.95 -17.23
C ASN A 59 -24.16 -16.01 -16.21
N GLU A 60 -25.07 -16.53 -15.41
CA GLU A 60 -25.65 -15.77 -14.29
C GLU A 60 -24.58 -15.35 -13.26
N LEU A 61 -23.66 -16.24 -12.92
CA LEU A 61 -22.53 -15.91 -12.04
C LEU A 61 -21.60 -14.89 -12.70
N LEU A 62 -21.29 -15.04 -13.99
CA LEU A 62 -20.51 -14.04 -14.72
C LEU A 62 -21.18 -12.66 -14.64
N LEU A 63 -22.46 -12.57 -14.96
CA LEU A 63 -23.22 -11.31 -14.90
C LEU A 63 -23.26 -10.73 -13.48
N ARG A 64 -23.55 -11.59 -12.49
CA ARG A 64 -23.60 -11.20 -11.08
C ARG A 64 -22.31 -10.57 -10.58
N PHE A 65 -21.14 -11.08 -11.02
CA PHE A 65 -19.83 -10.62 -10.58
C PHE A 65 -19.11 -9.71 -11.59
N ALA A 66 -19.57 -9.65 -12.86
CA ALA A 66 -19.12 -8.67 -13.85
C ALA A 66 -19.64 -7.26 -13.56
N GLU A 67 -20.81 -7.15 -12.98
CA GLU A 67 -21.40 -5.89 -12.56
C GLU A 67 -20.76 -5.32 -11.29
N SER A 68 -19.45 -5.16 -11.28
CA SER A 68 -18.85 -4.20 -10.37
C SER A 68 -18.93 -2.80 -10.98
N GLY A 69 -20.11 -2.24 -11.00
CA GLY A 69 -20.33 -0.81 -11.29
C GLY A 69 -19.71 0.08 -10.21
N GLY A 70 -18.61 -0.37 -9.61
CA GLY A 70 -17.91 0.28 -8.51
C GLY A 70 -18.70 0.22 -7.19
N ARG A 71 -18.19 0.92 -6.19
CA ARG A 71 -18.69 0.94 -4.81
C ARG A 71 -20.18 1.37 -4.72
N VAL A 72 -20.65 2.21 -5.63
CA VAL A 72 -22.04 2.70 -5.66
C VAL A 72 -23.01 1.57 -6.02
N ALA A 73 -22.68 0.74 -7.02
CA ALA A 73 -23.50 -0.42 -7.39
C ALA A 73 -23.44 -1.51 -6.31
N ALA A 74 -22.27 -1.75 -5.72
CA ALA A 74 -22.07 -2.69 -4.61
C ALA A 74 -22.85 -2.28 -3.34
N ALA A 75 -23.10 -0.99 -3.14
CA ALA A 75 -23.91 -0.49 -2.03
C ALA A 75 -25.36 -1.00 -2.07
N LYS A 76 -25.93 -1.19 -3.27
CA LYS A 76 -27.31 -1.73 -3.45
C LYS A 76 -27.43 -3.16 -2.91
N THR A 77 -26.33 -3.91 -2.88
CA THR A 77 -26.29 -5.29 -2.38
C THR A 77 -25.70 -5.41 -0.97
N GLY A 78 -25.41 -4.27 -0.30
CA GLY A 78 -24.78 -4.25 1.03
C GLY A 78 -23.30 -4.64 1.05
N ASN A 79 -22.63 -4.69 -0.09
CA ASN A 79 -21.23 -5.16 -0.24
C ASN A 79 -20.24 -4.03 -0.59
N SER A 80 -20.60 -2.77 -0.40
CA SER A 80 -19.79 -1.61 -0.79
C SER A 80 -18.37 -1.58 -0.19
N HIS A 81 -18.17 -2.18 0.98
CA HIS A 81 -16.86 -2.25 1.64
C HIS A 81 -15.86 -3.21 0.95
N ARG A 82 -16.32 -4.03 0.02
CA ARG A 82 -15.47 -4.98 -0.74
C ARG A 82 -14.96 -4.41 -2.06
N GLU A 83 -15.53 -3.29 -2.50
CA GLU A 83 -15.15 -2.62 -3.73
C GLU A 83 -14.19 -1.46 -3.45
N SER A 84 -13.24 -1.25 -4.39
CA SER A 84 -12.31 -0.13 -4.31
C SER A 84 -13.06 1.20 -4.45
N VAL A 85 -12.60 2.20 -3.73
CA VAL A 85 -13.09 3.58 -3.88
C VAL A 85 -12.63 4.12 -5.22
N GLY A 86 -13.49 4.88 -5.92
CA GLY A 86 -13.16 5.49 -7.21
C GLY A 86 -12.27 6.75 -7.12
N ALA A 87 -11.78 7.09 -5.94
CA ALA A 87 -10.89 8.23 -5.72
C ALA A 87 -10.01 8.01 -4.49
N SER A 88 -8.85 8.66 -4.48
CA SER A 88 -7.97 8.83 -3.32
C SER A 88 -7.73 10.31 -3.10
N TYR A 89 -7.07 10.65 -2.00
CA TYR A 89 -6.60 12.00 -1.73
C TYR A 89 -5.32 11.97 -0.89
N LEU A 90 -4.54 13.04 -1.01
CA LEU A 90 -3.38 13.32 -0.18
C LEU A 90 -3.48 14.75 0.36
N LEU A 91 -2.93 15.00 1.54
CA LEU A 91 -2.64 16.37 1.96
C LEU A 91 -1.22 16.71 1.54
N ARG A 92 -1.04 17.89 0.95
CA ARG A 92 0.25 18.39 0.50
C ARG A 92 0.54 19.75 1.10
N ARG A 93 1.80 19.99 1.46
CA ARG A 93 2.36 21.34 1.70
C ARG A 93 3.46 21.60 0.70
N SER A 94 3.46 22.76 0.06
CA SER A 94 4.44 23.17 -0.95
C SER A 94 4.74 24.65 -0.86
N LEU A 95 5.87 25.06 -1.43
CA LEU A 95 6.16 26.47 -1.66
C LEU A 95 5.07 27.13 -2.53
N PRO A 96 4.81 28.44 -2.37
CA PRO A 96 5.45 29.35 -1.41
C PRO A 96 4.74 29.43 -0.05
N LEU A 97 3.53 28.91 0.08
CA LEU A 97 2.67 29.21 1.22
C LEU A 97 2.76 28.19 2.36
N TRP A 98 3.25 26.98 2.09
CA TRP A 98 3.32 25.88 3.07
C TRP A 98 1.97 25.53 3.76
N GLN A 99 0.86 26.04 3.26
CA GLN A 99 -0.45 25.67 3.77
C GLN A 99 -0.86 24.28 3.26
N PRO A 100 -1.52 23.48 4.10
CA PRO A 100 -2.02 22.18 3.65
C PRO A 100 -3.08 22.37 2.57
N GLU A 101 -2.93 21.66 1.47
CA GLU A 101 -3.91 21.58 0.40
C GLU A 101 -4.31 20.12 0.14
N LEU A 102 -5.54 19.93 -0.28
CA LEU A 102 -6.05 18.62 -0.66
C LEU A 102 -5.73 18.34 -2.12
N VAL A 103 -4.98 17.28 -2.36
CA VAL A 103 -4.74 16.73 -3.70
C VAL A 103 -5.76 15.62 -3.94
N TRP A 104 -6.74 15.88 -4.81
CA TRP A 104 -7.78 14.90 -5.15
C TRP A 104 -7.34 14.03 -6.32
N LEU A 105 -7.43 12.70 -6.19
CA LEU A 105 -6.90 11.69 -7.12
C LEU A 105 -8.01 10.73 -7.54
N PRO A 106 -8.89 11.10 -8.47
CA PRO A 106 -9.94 10.25 -8.98
C PRO A 106 -9.41 9.24 -10.01
N ALA A 107 -10.06 8.07 -10.08
CA ALA A 107 -9.70 7.00 -11.01
C ALA A 107 -9.98 7.34 -12.49
N ASP A 108 -10.92 8.25 -12.73
CA ASP A 108 -11.50 8.57 -14.05
C ASP A 108 -11.01 9.89 -14.64
N ARG A 109 -10.08 10.58 -13.98
CA ARG A 109 -9.60 11.90 -14.41
C ARG A 109 -8.08 12.00 -14.40
N THR A 110 -7.59 13.02 -15.10
CA THR A 110 -6.17 13.38 -15.06
C THR A 110 -5.76 13.80 -13.66
N VAL A 111 -4.64 13.27 -13.18
CA VAL A 111 -4.08 13.67 -11.89
C VAL A 111 -3.47 15.07 -11.98
N PRO A 112 -3.52 15.88 -10.91
CA PRO A 112 -2.91 17.20 -10.88
C PRO A 112 -1.39 17.11 -11.02
N ALA A 113 -0.76 18.19 -11.48
CA ALA A 113 0.69 18.32 -11.50
C ALA A 113 1.26 18.46 -10.08
N VAL A 114 2.46 17.95 -9.88
CA VAL A 114 3.25 18.20 -8.67
C VAL A 114 3.89 19.59 -8.70
N ALA A 115 4.15 20.18 -7.54
CA ALA A 115 4.81 21.47 -7.45
C ALA A 115 6.34 21.32 -7.41
N GLY A 116 6.85 20.39 -6.61
CA GLY A 116 8.27 20.10 -6.46
C GLY A 116 8.77 18.97 -7.37
N LYS A 117 10.10 18.82 -7.42
CA LYS A 117 10.73 17.66 -8.07
C LYS A 117 10.86 16.45 -7.16
N THR A 118 10.77 16.66 -5.86
CA THR A 118 10.90 15.64 -4.82
C THR A 118 9.73 15.73 -3.86
N ALA A 119 9.35 14.60 -3.28
CA ALA A 119 8.38 14.55 -2.20
C ALA A 119 9.00 14.01 -0.92
N VAL A 120 8.58 14.53 0.22
CA VAL A 120 8.78 13.94 1.56
C VAL A 120 7.44 13.41 2.05
N VAL A 121 7.35 12.13 2.32
CA VAL A 121 6.13 11.49 2.82
C VAL A 121 6.28 11.26 4.32
N LEU A 122 5.37 11.85 5.08
CA LEU A 122 5.21 11.62 6.52
C LEU A 122 4.05 10.66 6.75
N GLU A 123 4.26 9.65 7.58
CA GLU A 123 3.21 8.67 7.88
C GLU A 123 2.15 9.26 8.81
N ASN A 124 2.57 10.04 9.79
CA ASN A 124 1.78 10.50 10.91
C ASN A 124 1.28 11.94 10.72
N LEU A 125 0.02 12.22 11.11
CA LEU A 125 -0.59 13.54 10.97
C LEU A 125 0.05 14.58 11.90
N GLU A 126 0.47 14.19 13.11
CA GLU A 126 1.11 15.10 14.06
C GLU A 126 2.45 15.62 13.51
N ASN A 127 3.25 14.72 12.92
CA ASN A 127 4.49 15.11 12.25
C ASN A 127 4.24 16.00 11.03
N PHE A 128 3.18 15.74 10.26
CA PHE A 128 2.78 16.59 9.14
C PHE A 128 2.26 17.96 9.60
N HIS A 129 1.60 18.03 10.76
CA HIS A 129 1.19 19.29 11.37
C HIS A 129 2.41 20.13 11.75
N HIS A 130 3.42 19.52 12.35
CA HIS A 130 4.69 20.13 12.74
C HIS A 130 5.79 19.99 11.67
N PHE A 131 5.43 20.19 10.38
CA PHE A 131 6.36 19.99 9.26
C PHE A 131 7.62 20.86 9.34
N ASP A 132 7.54 22.04 9.97
CA ASP A 132 8.67 22.92 10.24
C ASP A 132 9.76 22.25 11.10
N LYS A 133 9.35 21.55 12.16
CA LYS A 133 10.25 20.73 12.98
C LYS A 133 10.81 19.55 12.16
N MET A 134 9.97 18.92 11.36
CA MET A 134 10.41 17.82 10.49
C MET A 134 11.39 18.29 9.41
N SER A 135 11.16 19.47 8.83
CA SER A 135 12.09 20.09 7.90
C SER A 135 13.44 20.38 8.54
N ALA A 136 13.44 21.00 9.72
CA ALA A 136 14.67 21.25 10.48
C ALA A 136 15.43 19.96 10.80
N LEU A 137 14.71 18.90 11.19
CA LEU A 137 15.29 17.58 11.45
C LEU A 137 15.95 16.99 10.20
N LEU A 138 15.29 17.07 9.04
CA LEU A 138 15.83 16.55 7.78
C LEU A 138 17.08 17.34 7.34
N HIS A 139 17.10 18.65 7.52
CA HIS A 139 18.30 19.47 7.29
C HIS A 139 19.47 19.05 8.19
N GLN A 140 19.18 18.63 9.43
CA GLN A 140 20.20 18.11 10.33
C GLN A 140 20.70 16.71 9.91
N TRP A 141 19.79 15.83 9.49
CA TRP A 141 20.13 14.46 9.13
C TRP A 141 20.82 14.31 7.78
N GLN A 142 20.39 15.11 6.80
CA GLN A 142 20.84 15.05 5.40
C GLN A 142 20.88 16.48 4.81
N PRO A 143 21.87 17.29 5.21
CA PRO A 143 21.95 18.71 4.83
C PRO A 143 22.21 18.94 3.32
N GLU A 144 22.65 17.89 2.61
CA GLU A 144 22.93 17.94 1.18
C GLU A 144 21.67 17.98 0.31
N ASN A 145 20.50 17.67 0.85
CA ASN A 145 19.25 17.64 0.12
C ASN A 145 18.51 18.99 0.17
N ALA A 146 17.82 19.33 -0.91
CA ALA A 146 17.05 20.57 -1.02
C ALA A 146 15.63 20.41 -0.44
N TRP A 147 15.52 20.21 0.87
CA TRP A 147 14.25 19.99 1.57
C TRP A 147 13.26 21.15 1.43
N ASP A 148 13.76 22.38 1.28
CA ASP A 148 12.95 23.59 1.11
C ASP A 148 12.20 23.62 -0.24
N ALA A 149 12.65 22.83 -1.22
CA ALA A 149 12.00 22.71 -2.53
C ALA A 149 11.16 21.44 -2.68
N ALA A 150 11.04 20.65 -1.62
CA ALA A 150 10.25 19.41 -1.64
C ALA A 150 8.77 19.69 -1.37
N ASP A 151 7.89 18.88 -1.97
CA ASP A 151 6.51 18.76 -1.55
C ASP A 151 6.43 17.85 -0.33
N TRP A 152 5.71 18.27 0.71
CA TRP A 152 5.50 17.48 1.92
C TRP A 152 4.12 16.83 1.88
N LEU A 153 4.07 15.52 1.95
CA LEU A 153 2.86 14.74 1.79
C LEU A 153 2.50 14.01 3.10
N PHE A 154 1.24 14.06 3.49
CA PHE A 154 0.73 13.20 4.54
C PHE A 154 0.29 11.87 3.95
N GLY A 155 0.91 10.78 4.39
CA GLY A 155 0.73 9.44 3.85
C GLY A 155 -0.46 8.69 4.44
N ALA A 156 -0.92 9.07 5.63
CA ALA A 156 -1.98 8.38 6.36
C ALA A 156 -1.76 6.85 6.43
N GLY A 157 -0.57 6.44 6.89
CA GLY A 157 -0.19 5.05 6.96
C GLY A 157 -0.20 4.37 5.58
N ASN A 158 -0.79 3.19 5.50
CA ASN A 158 -0.82 2.42 4.24
C ASN A 158 -1.63 3.06 3.10
N GLN A 159 -2.38 4.14 3.35
CA GLN A 159 -3.14 4.84 2.31
C GLN A 159 -2.24 5.42 1.23
N ILE A 160 -1.01 5.83 1.55
CA ILE A 160 -0.06 6.36 0.56
C ILE A 160 0.22 5.37 -0.56
N SER A 161 0.25 4.07 -0.27
CA SER A 161 0.47 2.99 -1.25
C SER A 161 -0.79 2.55 -2.00
N ASN A 162 -1.88 3.33 -1.94
CA ASN A 162 -3.05 3.10 -2.77
C ASN A 162 -2.70 3.26 -4.26
N ALA A 163 -3.16 2.34 -5.09
CA ALA A 163 -2.87 2.34 -6.53
C ALA A 163 -3.30 3.64 -7.26
N LEU A 164 -4.32 4.34 -6.75
CA LEU A 164 -4.77 5.63 -7.29
C LEU A 164 -3.76 6.75 -7.08
N ASN A 165 -2.85 6.62 -6.11
CA ASN A 165 -1.81 7.60 -5.86
C ASN A 165 -0.61 7.45 -6.83
N ARG A 166 -0.48 6.28 -7.51
CA ARG A 166 0.67 5.95 -8.35
C ARG A 166 0.97 7.02 -9.40
N ALA A 167 -0.05 7.41 -10.18
CA ALA A 167 0.14 8.35 -11.28
C ALA A 167 0.58 9.75 -10.81
N TYR A 168 0.17 10.13 -9.60
CA TYR A 168 0.60 11.39 -8.97
C TYR A 168 2.02 11.27 -8.43
N LEU A 169 2.31 10.23 -7.63
CA LEU A 169 3.62 10.03 -7.01
C LEU A 169 4.73 9.77 -8.03
N ALA A 170 4.41 9.13 -9.16
CA ALA A 170 5.35 8.87 -10.24
C ALA A 170 5.84 10.14 -10.99
N GLN A 171 5.23 11.30 -10.74
CA GLN A 171 5.70 12.58 -11.31
C GLN A 171 6.94 13.12 -10.57
N TYR A 172 7.21 12.64 -9.34
CA TYR A 172 8.41 13.04 -8.60
C TYR A 172 9.63 12.26 -9.08
N GLY A 173 10.78 12.92 -9.15
CA GLY A 173 12.07 12.27 -9.42
C GLY A 173 12.55 11.43 -8.22
N ALA A 174 12.19 11.84 -7.00
CA ALA A 174 12.46 11.10 -5.78
C ALA A 174 11.34 11.27 -4.75
N VAL A 175 11.07 10.19 -3.99
CA VAL A 175 10.13 10.15 -2.87
C VAL A 175 10.90 9.72 -1.62
N TYR A 176 11.02 10.61 -0.67
CA TYR A 176 11.68 10.36 0.60
C TYR A 176 10.64 9.97 1.65
N CYS A 177 10.83 8.81 2.26
CA CYS A 177 9.88 8.22 3.21
C CYS A 177 10.40 8.41 4.63
N LEU A 178 9.66 9.18 5.40
CA LEU A 178 9.87 9.34 6.84
C LEU A 178 8.68 8.64 7.52
N PHE A 179 8.87 7.37 7.88
CA PHE A 179 7.85 6.48 8.43
C PHE A 179 8.25 6.01 9.82
N ASP A 180 7.30 5.39 10.51
CA ASP A 180 7.57 4.72 11.77
C ASP A 180 8.67 3.66 11.60
N TRP A 181 9.51 3.52 12.62
CA TRP A 181 10.54 2.50 12.63
C TRP A 181 9.99 1.23 13.27
N ASP A 182 9.08 0.61 12.53
CA ASP A 182 8.47 -0.66 12.88
C ASP A 182 8.14 -1.48 11.62
N ILE A 183 7.47 -2.62 11.80
CA ILE A 183 7.06 -3.50 10.69
C ILE A 183 6.09 -2.79 9.73
N GLY A 184 5.21 -1.93 10.27
CA GLY A 184 4.22 -1.19 9.49
C GLY A 184 4.87 -0.22 8.53
N GLY A 185 5.72 0.67 9.03
CA GLY A 185 6.44 1.66 8.22
C GLY A 185 7.36 1.02 7.17
N LEU A 186 8.07 -0.06 7.53
CA LEU A 186 8.89 -0.83 6.57
C LEU A 186 8.03 -1.50 5.49
N GLN A 187 6.85 -2.00 5.83
CA GLN A 187 5.92 -2.60 4.87
C GLN A 187 5.34 -1.55 3.91
N ILE A 188 5.00 -0.35 4.41
CA ILE A 188 4.54 0.78 3.58
C ILE A 188 5.64 1.17 2.60
N PHE A 189 6.89 1.26 3.06
CA PHE A 189 8.04 1.56 2.21
C PHE A 189 8.20 0.54 1.08
N ARG A 190 8.16 -0.76 1.39
CA ARG A 190 8.20 -1.85 0.40
C ARG A 190 7.09 -1.74 -0.64
N ASN A 191 5.87 -1.43 -0.19
CA ASN A 191 4.73 -1.27 -1.07
C ASN A 191 4.90 -0.08 -2.02
N LEU A 192 5.46 1.04 -1.53
CA LEU A 192 5.77 2.21 -2.36
C LEU A 192 6.84 1.91 -3.39
N GLN A 193 7.93 1.24 -3.03
CA GLN A 193 8.96 0.81 -4.00
C GLN A 193 8.37 -0.06 -5.10
N ALA A 194 7.54 -1.03 -4.73
CA ALA A 194 6.86 -1.91 -5.71
C ALA A 194 5.88 -1.14 -6.61
N MET A 195 5.23 -0.12 -6.07
CA MET A 195 4.28 0.72 -6.82
C MET A 195 4.97 1.69 -7.77
N LEU A 196 6.18 2.16 -7.43
CA LEU A 196 6.92 3.23 -8.10
C LEU A 196 8.31 2.75 -8.63
N PRO A 197 8.36 1.75 -9.51
CA PRO A 197 9.63 1.13 -9.91
C PRO A 197 10.59 2.08 -10.65
N GLU A 198 10.08 3.14 -11.28
CA GLU A 198 10.86 4.12 -12.02
C GLU A 198 11.21 5.37 -11.20
N THR A 199 10.70 5.49 -9.97
CA THR A 199 10.94 6.63 -9.06
C THR A 199 11.92 6.22 -7.99
N ALA A 200 12.87 7.09 -7.63
CA ALA A 200 13.79 6.86 -6.53
C ALA A 200 13.06 6.96 -5.19
N VAL A 201 12.58 5.83 -4.64
CA VAL A 201 11.95 5.77 -3.31
C VAL A 201 13.02 5.50 -2.26
N ARG A 202 13.20 6.40 -1.30
CA ARG A 202 14.27 6.38 -0.30
C ARG A 202 13.71 6.43 1.11
N PHE A 203 14.19 5.55 1.98
CA PHE A 203 13.91 5.61 3.41
C PHE A 203 14.88 6.58 4.09
N VAL A 204 14.37 7.53 4.88
CA VAL A 204 15.22 8.55 5.50
C VAL A 204 15.61 8.12 6.90
N LEU A 205 16.91 8.17 7.19
CA LEU A 205 17.47 7.84 8.50
C LEU A 205 18.60 8.83 8.88
N PRO A 206 18.79 9.09 10.19
CA PRO A 206 19.99 9.74 10.70
C PRO A 206 21.23 8.82 10.56
N ALA A 207 22.39 9.40 10.80
CA ALA A 207 23.64 8.64 10.84
C ALA A 207 23.65 7.53 11.90
N GLU A 208 23.05 7.79 13.06
CA GLU A 208 23.02 6.89 14.23
C GLU A 208 21.57 6.64 14.69
N PRO A 209 20.82 5.74 14.01
CA PRO A 209 19.42 5.47 14.35
C PRO A 209 19.23 4.87 15.75
N GLU A 210 20.25 4.20 16.30
CA GLU A 210 20.21 3.62 17.64
C GLU A 210 19.95 4.66 18.73
N GLN A 211 20.49 5.86 18.59
CA GLN A 211 20.28 6.95 19.56
C GLN A 211 18.81 7.34 19.68
N TYR A 212 18.09 7.34 18.57
CA TYR A 212 16.64 7.62 18.54
C TYR A 212 15.85 6.44 19.08
N LEU A 213 16.19 5.20 18.71
CA LEU A 213 15.54 4.00 19.22
C LEU A 213 15.68 3.90 20.74
N MET A 214 16.80 4.33 21.31
CA MET A 214 16.99 4.32 22.78
C MET A 214 16.04 5.26 23.52
N GLN A 215 15.49 6.27 22.88
CA GLN A 215 14.47 7.17 23.45
C GLN A 215 13.08 6.53 23.49
N SER A 216 12.83 5.50 22.67
CA SER A 216 11.56 4.79 22.66
C SER A 216 11.43 3.83 23.84
N ASN A 217 10.22 3.74 24.40
CA ASN A 217 9.84 2.73 25.38
C ASN A 217 9.16 1.50 24.77
N ARG A 218 8.94 1.47 23.45
CA ARG A 218 8.31 0.34 22.75
C ARG A 218 9.33 -0.74 22.42
N LEU A 219 9.07 -1.95 22.89
CA LEU A 219 9.92 -3.11 22.64
C LEU A 219 9.51 -3.84 21.37
N LEU A 220 10.50 -4.38 20.69
CA LEU A 220 10.34 -5.26 19.54
C LEU A 220 9.91 -6.66 20.02
N SER A 221 8.69 -7.09 19.70
CA SER A 221 8.20 -8.42 20.08
C SER A 221 8.91 -9.54 19.30
N LEU A 222 8.91 -10.76 19.85
CA LEU A 222 9.48 -11.94 19.19
C LEU A 222 8.84 -12.19 17.80
N GLN A 223 7.53 -11.99 17.68
CA GLN A 223 6.82 -12.12 16.41
C GLN A 223 7.27 -11.08 15.38
N GLN A 224 7.55 -9.85 15.83
CA GLN A 224 8.07 -8.80 14.95
C GLN A 224 9.51 -9.09 14.51
N ARG A 225 10.36 -9.69 15.36
CA ARG A 225 11.73 -10.04 15.01
C ARG A 225 11.81 -10.99 13.81
N SER A 226 10.97 -12.00 13.75
CA SER A 226 10.95 -12.93 12.60
C SER A 226 10.55 -12.22 11.30
N LYS A 227 9.55 -11.33 11.37
CA LYS A 227 9.07 -10.56 10.21
C LYS A 227 10.10 -9.55 9.70
N LEU A 228 10.94 -8.96 10.57
CA LEU A 228 12.00 -8.04 10.15
C LEU A 228 12.98 -8.70 9.18
N SER A 229 13.29 -9.99 9.37
CA SER A 229 14.19 -10.72 8.48
C SER A 229 13.64 -10.84 7.06
N GLU A 230 12.32 -10.88 6.89
CA GLU A 230 11.65 -10.94 5.58
C GLU A 230 11.62 -9.57 4.86
N LEU A 231 11.95 -8.50 5.59
CA LEU A 231 11.98 -7.12 5.09
C LEU A 231 13.41 -6.63 4.78
N ARG A 232 14.41 -7.50 4.88
CA ARG A 232 15.80 -7.18 4.50
C ARG A 232 15.96 -7.11 2.98
N GLY A 233 16.98 -6.35 2.53
CA GLY A 233 17.34 -6.25 1.11
C GLY A 233 16.52 -5.25 0.32
N MET A 234 15.71 -4.39 0.96
CA MET A 234 14.97 -3.33 0.28
C MET A 234 15.88 -2.13 -0.07
N SER A 235 16.72 -1.72 0.86
CA SER A 235 17.76 -0.71 0.68
C SER A 235 18.80 -0.80 1.80
N SER A 236 19.97 -0.16 1.62
CA SER A 236 21.00 -0.05 2.65
C SER A 236 20.50 0.62 3.92
N GLU A 237 19.66 1.64 3.79
CA GLU A 237 19.07 2.38 4.91
C GLU A 237 18.13 1.50 5.72
N THR A 238 17.23 0.78 5.06
CA THR A 238 16.30 -0.13 5.76
C THR A 238 17.02 -1.31 6.41
N ASP A 239 18.08 -1.83 5.79
CA ASP A 239 18.88 -2.91 6.39
C ASP A 239 19.62 -2.42 7.64
N ARG A 240 20.16 -1.18 7.61
CA ARG A 240 20.76 -0.52 8.77
C ARG A 240 19.74 -0.28 9.88
N LEU A 241 18.53 0.19 9.54
CA LEU A 241 17.44 0.36 10.50
C LEU A 241 17.05 -0.98 11.15
N ILE A 242 16.87 -2.04 10.35
CA ILE A 242 16.54 -3.38 10.86
C ILE A 242 17.62 -3.88 11.82
N ALA A 243 18.90 -3.66 11.50
CA ALA A 243 20.01 -4.02 12.39
C ALA A 243 19.94 -3.22 13.71
N ALA A 244 19.69 -1.92 13.65
CA ALA A 244 19.53 -1.06 14.82
C ALA A 244 18.34 -1.49 15.70
N MET A 245 17.18 -1.80 15.11
CA MET A 245 16.01 -2.31 15.82
C MET A 245 16.31 -3.66 16.51
N GLN A 246 17.06 -4.55 15.86
CA GLN A 246 17.44 -5.85 16.42
C GLN A 246 18.46 -5.72 17.53
N SER A 247 19.41 -4.78 17.43
CA SER A 247 20.46 -4.57 18.45
C SER A 247 19.94 -3.87 19.71
N THR A 248 18.98 -2.93 19.55
CA THR A 248 18.38 -2.19 20.67
C THR A 248 17.14 -2.86 21.26
N ASP A 249 16.58 -3.85 20.56
CA ASP A 249 15.30 -4.49 20.89
C ASP A 249 14.10 -3.53 20.91
N LYS A 250 14.14 -2.49 20.11
CA LYS A 250 13.16 -1.40 20.14
C LYS A 250 12.58 -1.10 18.76
N VAL A 251 11.39 -0.51 18.77
CA VAL A 251 10.70 0.13 17.65
C VAL A 251 10.41 1.59 18.01
N LEU A 252 10.08 2.44 17.03
CA LEU A 252 9.90 3.86 17.26
C LEU A 252 8.75 4.41 16.43
N GLU A 253 7.88 5.20 17.05
CA GLU A 253 6.85 6.01 16.40
C GLU A 253 7.41 7.39 16.06
N GLN A 254 7.01 7.94 14.92
CA GLN A 254 7.55 9.21 14.39
C GLN A 254 7.40 10.39 15.33
N GLU A 255 6.37 10.41 16.19
CA GLU A 255 6.12 11.52 17.11
C GLU A 255 7.28 11.77 18.07
N ILE A 256 8.15 10.81 18.28
CA ILE A 256 9.37 10.97 19.09
C ILE A 256 10.30 12.04 18.51
N TYR A 257 10.23 12.32 17.22
CA TYR A 257 11.02 13.38 16.59
C TYR A 257 10.57 14.81 16.95
N LEU A 258 9.40 14.94 17.59
CA LEU A 258 8.83 16.22 18.01
C LEU A 258 9.26 16.62 19.42
N ILE A 259 9.88 15.69 20.16
CA ILE A 259 10.38 15.90 21.53
C ILE A 259 11.78 16.51 21.46
#